data_aea1ee34faa21034b047ad5f002d63fe
#
_entry.id   aea1ee34faa21034b047ad5f002d63fe
#
_cell.length_a   1.000
_cell.length_b   1.000
_cell.length_c   1.000
_cell.angle_alpha   90.00
_cell.angle_beta   90.00
_cell.angle_gamma   90.00
#
_symmetry.space_group_name_H-M   'P 1'
#
loop_
_entity.id
_entity.type
_entity.pdbx_description
1 polymer ?
#
loop_
_entity_poly.entity_id
_entity_poly.type
_entity_poly.pdbx_seq_one_letter_code
_entity_poly.pdbx_strand_id
1 'polypeptide(L)'
;PGALQRDRGSPPPDPPADPRFVRGVGQGEPVPEHPAPALDHTLPVDRAPKNLAPTLARLVRGDDRSQGTIIPMWMTPPTDSAPGWTTILTGATHEQCNVWWNEFVGHDLARHPDILSQVFFANPSARTLAAATWDAFVSPYGPGPIIHQRVDQQRTGQHQLFGPDLSQGIDRADEQVSSWAAWHLLHEGPDAAVVYFEGVDHAGHSFGADSEQYQQAVGHVDELTRHLVKAVAERHEQLGEQWLVAVTTDHGHKPEGGHGEDEVEVRRSFLAAHHIGGTLPEPLLRTAALRSHEVTPLLLQAMGVHPGHMDASDVGVLRDVEPIGPSREMDFEW
;
A
#
# COMPACT_ATOMS: atom_id res chain seq x y z
N PRO A 1 12.52 55.07 -28.17
CA PRO A 1 12.67 53.78 -27.54
C PRO A 1 11.55 53.57 -26.53
N GLY A 2 10.44 53.01 -26.98
CA GLY A 2 9.25 52.77 -26.17
C GLY A 2 9.27 51.37 -25.58
N ALA A 3 9.13 51.31 -24.27
CA ALA A 3 8.93 50.05 -23.57
C ALA A 3 7.48 49.57 -23.74
N LEU A 4 7.29 48.43 -24.37
CA LEU A 4 6.02 47.72 -24.41
C LEU A 4 5.73 47.10 -23.04
N GLN A 5 4.84 47.72 -22.30
CA GLN A 5 4.25 47.15 -21.08
C GLN A 5 3.28 46.03 -21.49
N ARG A 6 3.62 44.76 -21.18
CA ARG A 6 2.70 43.63 -21.35
C ARG A 6 1.65 43.70 -20.23
N ASP A 7 0.42 43.90 -20.64
CA ASP A 7 -0.76 43.80 -19.80
C ASP A 7 -0.85 42.35 -19.27
N ARG A 8 -0.71 42.16 -17.97
CA ARG A 8 -0.96 40.89 -17.30
C ARG A 8 -2.46 40.83 -17.02
N GLY A 9 -3.20 40.20 -17.90
CA GLY A 9 -4.60 39.91 -17.68
C GLY A 9 -4.83 39.30 -16.28
N SER A 10 -5.89 39.70 -15.63
CA SER A 10 -6.33 39.19 -14.34
C SER A 10 -6.50 37.68 -14.43
N PRO A 11 -6.17 36.91 -13.38
CA PRO A 11 -6.41 35.47 -13.36
C PRO A 11 -7.92 35.21 -13.56
N PRO A 12 -8.29 34.08 -14.17
CA PRO A 12 -9.68 33.69 -14.31
C PRO A 12 -10.33 33.54 -12.91
N PRO A 13 -11.63 33.84 -12.78
CA PRO A 13 -12.33 33.68 -11.51
C PRO A 13 -12.28 32.20 -11.08
N ASP A 14 -12.09 31.95 -9.78
CA ASP A 14 -12.14 30.63 -9.20
C ASP A 14 -13.45 29.93 -9.58
N PRO A 15 -13.40 28.60 -9.85
CA PRO A 15 -14.61 27.84 -10.09
C PRO A 15 -15.52 27.92 -8.87
N PRO A 16 -16.86 27.89 -9.06
CA PRO A 16 -17.79 27.96 -7.93
C PRO A 16 -17.53 26.77 -6.99
N ALA A 17 -17.37 27.06 -5.71
CA ALA A 17 -17.16 26.06 -4.68
C ALA A 17 -18.31 25.05 -4.71
N ASP A 18 -18.01 23.77 -4.88
CA ASP A 18 -18.96 22.67 -4.75
C ASP A 18 -19.49 22.72 -3.30
N PRO A 19 -20.82 22.79 -3.10
CA PRO A 19 -21.40 22.86 -1.74
C PRO A 19 -21.03 21.67 -0.86
N ARG A 20 -20.48 20.58 -1.41
CA ARG A 20 -19.92 19.46 -0.67
C ARG A 20 -18.58 19.79 0.00
N PHE A 21 -17.90 20.84 -0.40
CA PHE A 21 -16.60 21.29 0.14
C PHE A 21 -16.68 22.34 1.26
N VAL A 22 -17.85 22.75 1.67
CA VAL A 22 -18.00 23.66 2.80
C VAL A 22 -18.29 22.85 4.06
N ARG A 23 -17.31 22.06 4.52
CA ARG A 23 -17.23 21.75 5.94
C ARG A 23 -16.22 22.72 6.56
N GLY A 24 -16.77 23.68 7.27
CA GLY A 24 -16.00 24.60 8.08
C GLY A 24 -15.09 23.82 9.03
N VAL A 25 -13.89 24.35 9.27
CA VAL A 25 -13.02 23.98 10.39
C VAL A 25 -13.77 24.30 11.68
N GLY A 26 -14.71 23.41 12.04
CA GLY A 26 -15.35 23.36 13.33
C GLY A 26 -14.47 22.54 14.26
N GLN A 27 -14.12 23.12 15.40
CA GLN A 27 -13.40 22.43 16.46
C GLN A 27 -14.09 21.10 16.77
N GLY A 28 -13.35 20.00 16.54
CA GLY A 28 -13.38 18.70 17.19
C GLY A 28 -14.70 18.24 17.82
N GLU A 29 -15.67 17.83 17.01
CA GLU A 29 -16.48 16.70 17.45
C GLU A 29 -15.67 15.44 17.18
N PRO A 30 -15.57 14.49 18.13
CA PRO A 30 -14.92 13.23 17.87
C PRO A 30 -15.61 12.58 16.67
N VAL A 31 -14.82 12.19 15.67
CA VAL A 31 -15.31 11.34 14.56
C VAL A 31 -16.01 10.17 15.23
N PRO A 32 -17.29 9.89 14.95
CA PRO A 32 -17.95 8.74 15.55
C PRO A 32 -17.11 7.51 15.23
N GLU A 33 -16.66 6.81 16.29
CA GLU A 33 -16.10 5.47 16.14
C GLU A 33 -17.14 4.65 15.41
N HIS A 34 -16.89 4.32 14.15
CA HIS A 34 -17.70 3.34 13.46
C HIS A 34 -17.34 1.98 14.07
N PRO A 35 -18.22 1.41 14.94
CA PRO A 35 -17.94 0.09 15.49
C PRO A 35 -17.76 -0.86 14.30
N ALA A 36 -16.72 -1.70 14.36
CA ALA A 36 -16.59 -2.77 13.40
C ALA A 36 -17.91 -3.55 13.41
N PRO A 37 -18.58 -3.74 12.26
CA PRO A 37 -19.81 -4.50 12.22
C PRO A 37 -19.56 -5.87 12.80
N ALA A 38 -20.48 -6.39 13.61
CA ALA A 38 -20.41 -7.76 14.09
C ALA A 38 -20.34 -8.68 12.89
N LEU A 39 -19.18 -9.28 12.66
CA LEU A 39 -18.97 -10.17 11.54
C LEU A 39 -19.78 -11.43 11.81
N ASP A 40 -20.65 -11.78 10.87
CA ASP A 40 -21.15 -13.15 10.78
C ASP A 40 -19.95 -14.03 10.38
N HIS A 41 -19.45 -14.78 11.35
CA HIS A 41 -18.22 -15.59 11.27
C HIS A 41 -18.35 -16.81 10.36
N THR A 42 -19.49 -17.00 9.79
CA THR A 42 -19.75 -18.09 8.84
C THR A 42 -19.62 -17.62 7.39
N LEU A 43 -18.46 -17.10 7.00
CA LEU A 43 -18.11 -17.21 5.59
C LEU A 43 -17.86 -18.70 5.35
N PRO A 44 -18.70 -19.35 4.53
CA PRO A 44 -18.45 -20.73 4.20
C PRO A 44 -17.11 -20.80 3.48
N VAL A 45 -16.10 -21.31 4.18
CA VAL A 45 -14.78 -21.64 3.66
C VAL A 45 -14.87 -22.52 2.39
N ASP A 46 -16.03 -23.13 2.19
CA ASP A 46 -16.34 -24.00 1.04
C ASP A 46 -16.73 -23.26 -0.26
N ARG A 47 -16.89 -21.94 -0.24
CA ARG A 47 -17.24 -21.16 -1.46
C ARG A 47 -16.08 -20.38 -2.07
N ALA A 48 -14.94 -20.30 -1.41
CA ALA A 48 -13.75 -19.80 -2.09
C ALA A 48 -13.45 -20.79 -3.25
N PRO A 49 -13.42 -20.35 -4.52
CA PRO A 49 -12.99 -21.23 -5.60
C PRO A 49 -11.61 -21.75 -5.23
N LYS A 50 -11.54 -23.06 -5.02
CA LYS A 50 -10.30 -23.73 -4.65
C LYS A 50 -9.25 -23.33 -5.68
N ASN A 51 -8.22 -22.61 -5.25
CA ASN A 51 -7.04 -22.20 -6.02
C ASN A 51 -7.07 -20.90 -6.85
N LEU A 52 -7.88 -19.90 -6.54
CA LEU A 52 -7.75 -18.60 -7.22
C LEU A 52 -6.38 -17.94 -6.96
N ALA A 53 -5.85 -18.07 -5.75
CA ALA A 53 -4.58 -17.46 -5.35
C ALA A 53 -3.65 -18.52 -4.70
N PRO A 54 -3.12 -19.49 -5.48
CA PRO A 54 -2.28 -20.56 -4.95
C PRO A 54 -0.94 -20.08 -4.39
N THR A 55 -0.39 -18.99 -4.91
CA THR A 55 0.84 -18.37 -4.39
C THR A 55 0.58 -17.78 -3.01
N LEU A 56 -0.45 -16.95 -2.87
CA LEU A 56 -0.86 -16.36 -1.59
C LEU A 56 -1.16 -17.45 -0.56
N ALA A 57 -1.93 -18.48 -0.93
CA ALA A 57 -2.24 -19.60 -0.05
C ALA A 57 -0.99 -20.34 0.44
N ARG A 58 0.03 -20.49 -0.41
CA ARG A 58 1.32 -21.08 -0.04
C ARG A 58 2.11 -20.18 0.89
N LEU A 59 2.15 -18.86 0.63
CA LEU A 59 2.82 -17.89 1.50
C LEU A 59 2.22 -17.91 2.92
N VAL A 60 0.90 -17.93 3.03
CA VAL A 60 0.20 -17.97 4.32
C VAL A 60 0.45 -19.28 5.06
N ARG A 61 0.44 -20.41 4.35
CA ARG A 61 0.67 -21.73 4.97
C ARG A 61 2.11 -21.92 5.45
N GLY A 62 3.07 -21.33 4.73
CA GLY A 62 4.49 -21.63 4.95
C GLY A 62 4.89 -23.06 4.61
N ASP A 63 6.10 -23.44 5.00
CA ASP A 63 6.70 -24.77 4.90
C ASP A 63 7.67 -25.04 6.06
N ASP A 64 8.45 -26.12 6.01
CA ASP A 64 9.40 -26.51 7.06
C ASP A 64 10.53 -25.49 7.28
N ARG A 65 10.76 -24.56 6.35
CA ARG A 65 11.87 -23.59 6.37
C ARG A 65 11.41 -22.15 6.42
N SER A 66 10.15 -21.90 6.12
CA SER A 66 9.58 -20.57 5.93
C SER A 66 8.21 -20.50 6.56
N GLN A 67 8.02 -19.56 7.47
CA GLN A 67 6.76 -19.40 8.19
C GLN A 67 5.91 -18.30 7.56
N GLY A 68 4.60 -18.52 7.49
CA GLY A 68 3.63 -17.57 6.98
C GLY A 68 2.47 -17.34 7.95
N THR A 69 1.75 -16.25 7.74
CA THR A 69 0.51 -15.88 8.46
C THR A 69 -0.38 -15.00 7.60
N ILE A 70 -1.64 -14.88 7.98
CA ILE A 70 -2.56 -13.84 7.47
C ILE A 70 -3.21 -13.14 8.66
N ILE A 71 -3.19 -11.83 8.63
CA ILE A 71 -3.74 -10.95 9.66
C ILE A 71 -4.90 -10.18 9.03
N PRO A 72 -6.11 -10.24 9.60
CA PRO A 72 -7.22 -9.43 9.16
C PRO A 72 -6.91 -7.96 9.26
N MET A 73 -7.39 -7.19 8.27
CA MET A 73 -7.24 -5.75 8.28
C MET A 73 -8.57 -5.06 7.95
N TRP A 74 -8.82 -3.95 8.63
CA TRP A 74 -9.95 -3.09 8.35
C TRP A 74 -9.47 -1.75 7.80
N MET A 75 -10.09 -1.39 6.66
CA MET A 75 -9.89 -0.07 6.08
C MET A 75 -10.79 0.95 6.79
N THR A 76 -10.24 2.14 7.00
CA THR A 76 -11.01 3.30 7.50
C THR A 76 -11.55 4.06 6.29
N PRO A 77 -12.85 4.39 6.23
CA PRO A 77 -13.40 5.21 5.16
C PRO A 77 -12.80 6.62 5.12
N PRO A 78 -12.64 7.22 3.92
CA PRO A 78 -13.05 6.72 2.62
C PRO A 78 -12.14 5.57 2.15
N THR A 79 -12.74 4.59 1.48
CA THR A 79 -12.06 3.40 0.97
C THR A 79 -11.66 3.56 -0.49
N ASP A 80 -11.25 4.76 -0.87
CA ASP A 80 -10.61 5.04 -2.15
C ASP A 80 -9.13 4.65 -2.11
N SER A 81 -8.54 4.43 -3.28
CA SER A 81 -7.17 3.91 -3.40
C SER A 81 -6.12 4.88 -2.84
N ALA A 82 -6.23 6.21 -3.08
CA ALA A 82 -5.25 7.16 -2.55
C ALA A 82 -5.24 7.21 -1.01
N PRO A 83 -6.37 7.40 -0.31
CA PRO A 83 -6.41 7.32 1.14
C PRO A 83 -5.94 5.94 1.66
N GLY A 84 -6.42 4.85 1.05
CA GLY A 84 -6.08 3.49 1.46
C GLY A 84 -4.59 3.22 1.39
N TRP A 85 -3.99 3.34 0.20
CA TRP A 85 -2.55 3.11 0.01
C TRP A 85 -1.67 4.10 0.77
N THR A 86 -2.11 5.35 0.90
CA THR A 86 -1.34 6.32 1.69
C THR A 86 -1.24 5.89 3.14
N THR A 87 -2.33 5.47 3.77
CA THR A 87 -2.29 5.01 5.16
C THR A 87 -1.45 3.76 5.34
N ILE A 88 -1.57 2.78 4.42
CA ILE A 88 -0.77 1.54 4.43
C ILE A 88 0.73 1.85 4.32
N LEU A 89 1.12 2.69 3.38
CA LEU A 89 2.53 2.90 3.03
C LEU A 89 3.24 3.94 3.88
N THR A 90 2.52 4.86 4.50
CA THR A 90 3.13 5.87 5.38
C THR A 90 3.05 5.50 6.86
N GLY A 91 2.03 4.75 7.26
CA GLY A 91 1.69 4.51 8.65
C GLY A 91 0.96 5.68 9.31
N ALA A 92 0.48 6.65 8.54
CA ALA A 92 -0.24 7.82 9.02
C ALA A 92 -1.73 7.73 8.68
N THR A 93 -2.59 8.34 9.50
CA THR A 93 -4.03 8.37 9.25
C THR A 93 -4.41 9.33 8.12
N HIS A 94 -5.65 9.26 7.64
CA HIS A 94 -6.16 10.20 6.64
C HIS A 94 -6.03 11.66 7.09
N GLU A 95 -6.33 11.95 8.37
CA GLU A 95 -6.22 13.28 8.95
C GLU A 95 -4.77 13.78 8.96
N GLN A 96 -3.83 12.89 9.26
CA GLN A 96 -2.41 13.24 9.30
C GLN A 96 -1.86 13.51 7.90
N CYS A 97 -2.15 12.63 6.94
CA CYS A 97 -1.69 12.76 5.55
C CYS A 97 -2.46 13.81 4.76
N ASN A 98 -3.66 14.19 5.23
CA ASN A 98 -4.64 14.98 4.49
C ASN A 98 -4.90 14.43 3.07
N VAL A 99 -5.01 13.10 2.96
CA VAL A 99 -5.38 12.40 1.72
C VAL A 99 -6.75 11.78 1.91
N TRP A 100 -7.75 12.29 1.18
CA TRP A 100 -9.15 11.91 1.30
C TRP A 100 -9.73 11.37 -0.01
N TRP A 101 -9.08 11.70 -1.13
CA TRP A 101 -9.53 11.39 -2.49
C TRP A 101 -8.35 11.11 -3.41
N ASN A 102 -8.62 10.50 -4.55
CA ASN A 102 -7.59 10.11 -5.53
C ASN A 102 -6.88 11.30 -6.21
N GLU A 103 -7.39 12.53 -6.06
CA GLU A 103 -6.75 13.75 -6.57
C GLU A 103 -5.61 14.27 -5.69
N PHE A 104 -5.45 13.78 -4.47
CA PHE A 104 -4.41 14.21 -3.52
C PHE A 104 -4.38 15.71 -3.21
N VAL A 105 -5.49 16.42 -3.37
CA VAL A 105 -5.52 17.88 -3.19
C VAL A 105 -5.16 18.26 -1.77
N GLY A 106 -4.09 19.04 -1.61
CA GLY A 106 -3.67 19.59 -0.32
C GLY A 106 -3.03 18.55 0.61
N HIS A 107 -2.58 17.41 0.10
CA HIS A 107 -1.92 16.36 0.89
C HIS A 107 -0.69 16.87 1.66
N ASP A 108 -0.36 16.17 2.75
CA ASP A 108 0.82 16.45 3.59
C ASP A 108 1.83 15.27 3.59
N LEU A 109 1.99 14.61 2.44
CA LEU A 109 2.89 13.46 2.27
C LEU A 109 4.36 13.80 2.56
N ALA A 110 4.76 15.08 2.38
CA ALA A 110 6.12 15.51 2.69
C ALA A 110 6.48 15.31 4.17
N ARG A 111 5.50 15.34 5.07
CA ARG A 111 5.68 15.09 6.50
C ARG A 111 5.48 13.64 6.91
N HIS A 112 4.89 12.84 6.02
CA HIS A 112 4.55 11.45 6.26
C HIS A 112 5.24 10.55 5.24
N PRO A 113 6.55 10.28 5.43
CA PRO A 113 7.33 9.52 4.46
C PRO A 113 6.81 8.10 4.32
N ASP A 114 6.82 7.60 3.09
CA ASP A 114 6.51 6.22 2.77
C ASP A 114 7.49 5.22 3.42
N ILE A 115 7.13 3.95 3.49
CA ILE A 115 7.93 2.89 4.12
C ILE A 115 9.35 2.79 3.55
N LEU A 116 9.55 3.00 2.24
CA LEU A 116 10.89 2.95 1.63
C LEU A 116 11.76 4.13 2.06
N SER A 117 11.14 5.28 2.22
CA SER A 117 11.82 6.48 2.76
C SER A 117 12.15 6.29 4.23
N GLN A 118 11.26 5.67 5.02
CA GLN A 118 11.52 5.35 6.43
C GLN A 118 12.68 4.36 6.57
N VAL A 119 12.76 3.34 5.72
CA VAL A 119 13.92 2.42 5.66
C VAL A 119 15.21 3.16 5.32
N PHE A 120 15.18 4.04 4.31
CA PHE A 120 16.34 4.86 3.94
C PHE A 120 16.79 5.80 5.07
N PHE A 121 15.86 6.43 5.77
CA PHE A 121 16.21 7.31 6.90
C PHE A 121 16.80 6.55 8.08
N ALA A 122 16.35 5.33 8.33
CA ALA A 122 16.95 4.46 9.33
C ALA A 122 18.34 3.95 8.93
N ASN A 123 18.57 3.71 7.64
CA ASN A 123 19.83 3.30 7.05
C ASN A 123 20.08 4.02 5.71
N PRO A 124 20.85 5.12 5.70
CA PRO A 124 21.12 5.87 4.47
C PRO A 124 21.87 5.09 3.37
N SER A 125 22.38 3.90 3.70
CA SER A 125 22.98 3.00 2.71
C SER A 125 21.96 2.04 2.08
N ALA A 126 20.73 1.98 2.60
CA ALA A 126 19.71 1.08 2.12
C ALA A 126 19.33 1.37 0.67
N ARG A 127 19.22 0.32 -0.12
CA ARG A 127 18.76 0.35 -1.50
C ARG A 127 17.28 0.03 -1.53
N THR A 128 16.51 0.84 -2.23
CA THR A 128 15.05 0.72 -2.24
C THR A 128 14.51 0.76 -3.66
N LEU A 129 13.37 0.08 -3.87
CA LEU A 129 12.74 -0.06 -5.17
C LEU A 129 11.22 0.11 -5.04
N ALA A 130 10.61 0.84 -5.99
CA ALA A 130 9.16 0.77 -6.19
C ALA A 130 8.81 0.61 -7.67
N ALA A 131 7.86 -0.27 -7.94
CA ALA A 131 7.30 -0.48 -9.26
C ALA A 131 5.77 -0.54 -9.17
N ALA A 132 5.06 0.29 -9.93
CA ALA A 132 3.62 0.40 -9.80
C ALA A 132 2.95 0.70 -11.14
N THR A 133 1.84 0.01 -11.38
CA THR A 133 0.99 0.26 -12.55
C THR A 133 0.23 1.58 -12.41
N TRP A 134 -0.23 1.91 -11.21
CA TRP A 134 -0.85 3.21 -10.96
C TRP A 134 0.21 4.30 -10.76
N ASP A 135 0.13 5.37 -11.55
CA ASP A 135 1.10 6.46 -11.59
C ASP A 135 1.18 7.26 -10.27
N ALA A 136 0.10 7.33 -9.51
CA ALA A 136 0.08 7.97 -8.18
C ALA A 136 1.07 7.36 -7.18
N PHE A 137 1.59 6.16 -7.41
CA PHE A 137 2.65 5.60 -6.57
C PHE A 137 4.02 6.21 -6.86
N VAL A 138 4.40 6.33 -8.12
CA VAL A 138 5.81 6.52 -8.52
C VAL A 138 6.05 7.68 -9.47
N SER A 139 5.02 8.24 -10.13
CA SER A 139 5.18 9.29 -11.11
C SER A 139 5.28 10.68 -10.47
N PRO A 140 6.29 11.49 -10.82
CA PRO A 140 6.36 12.87 -10.37
C PRO A 140 5.39 13.81 -11.12
N TYR A 141 4.67 13.32 -12.11
CA TYR A 141 3.81 14.10 -13.00
C TYR A 141 2.32 13.85 -12.78
N GLY A 142 1.97 12.83 -11.99
CA GLY A 142 0.61 12.49 -11.62
C GLY A 142 0.19 13.07 -10.28
N PRO A 143 -1.00 12.71 -9.80
CA PRO A 143 -1.39 12.96 -8.41
C PRO A 143 -0.46 12.18 -7.47
N GLY A 144 -0.20 12.66 -6.27
CA GLY A 144 0.78 12.09 -5.34
C GLY A 144 2.18 12.71 -5.56
N PRO A 145 3.27 11.93 -5.72
CA PRO A 145 3.35 10.47 -5.55
C PRO A 145 3.37 10.04 -4.09
N ILE A 146 2.85 8.83 -3.82
CA ILE A 146 2.88 8.23 -2.48
C ILE A 146 4.32 7.88 -2.10
N ILE A 147 5.07 7.29 -3.02
CA ILE A 147 6.49 6.99 -2.85
C ILE A 147 7.32 8.23 -3.18
N HIS A 148 8.04 8.73 -2.21
CA HIS A 148 8.87 9.93 -2.38
C HIS A 148 9.95 9.73 -3.45
N GLN A 149 10.12 10.72 -4.30
CA GLN A 149 11.02 10.65 -5.44
C GLN A 149 12.50 10.47 -5.07
N ARG A 150 12.95 11.05 -3.97
CA ARG A 150 14.35 10.98 -3.50
C ARG A 150 15.36 11.06 -4.67
N VAL A 151 15.28 12.15 -5.44
CA VAL A 151 15.95 12.35 -6.74
C VAL A 151 17.46 12.09 -6.68
N ASP A 152 18.12 12.45 -5.58
CA ASP A 152 19.57 12.23 -5.45
C ASP A 152 19.89 10.74 -5.33
N GLN A 153 19.06 9.96 -4.64
CA GLN A 153 19.22 8.52 -4.53
C GLN A 153 18.87 7.82 -5.85
N GLN A 154 17.92 8.34 -6.63
CA GLN A 154 17.66 7.82 -7.99
C GLN A 154 18.89 8.01 -8.89
N ARG A 155 19.55 9.16 -8.85
CA ARG A 155 20.75 9.43 -9.65
C ARG A 155 21.91 8.48 -9.34
N THR A 156 21.97 7.97 -8.13
CA THR A 156 23.01 7.00 -7.70
C THR A 156 22.58 5.55 -7.88
N GLY A 157 21.35 5.28 -8.32
CA GLY A 157 20.79 3.94 -8.39
C GLY A 157 20.40 3.32 -7.03
N GLN A 158 20.45 4.12 -5.95
CA GLN A 158 20.10 3.67 -4.61
C GLN A 158 18.59 3.61 -4.38
N HIS A 159 17.82 4.41 -5.11
CA HIS A 159 16.37 4.37 -5.16
C HIS A 159 15.91 4.23 -6.60
N GLN A 160 15.14 3.20 -6.87
CA GLN A 160 14.68 2.90 -8.22
C GLN A 160 13.15 2.95 -8.27
N LEU A 161 12.63 3.68 -9.25
CA LEU A 161 11.19 3.81 -9.47
C LEU A 161 10.86 3.36 -10.91
N PHE A 162 9.78 2.62 -11.06
CA PHE A 162 9.29 2.16 -12.35
C PHE A 162 7.77 2.33 -12.46
N GLY A 163 7.34 3.01 -13.52
CA GLY A 163 5.96 3.04 -14.00
C GLY A 163 5.92 2.49 -15.42
N PRO A 164 5.00 1.56 -15.72
CA PRO A 164 4.91 0.93 -17.04
C PRO A 164 4.24 1.84 -18.08
N ASP A 165 4.29 1.43 -19.34
CA ASP A 165 3.47 2.00 -20.41
C ASP A 165 2.06 1.43 -20.37
N LEU A 166 1.07 2.28 -20.08
CA LEU A 166 -0.34 1.90 -19.99
C LEU A 166 -1.04 1.77 -21.35
N SER A 167 -0.37 2.14 -22.45
CA SER A 167 -0.98 2.16 -23.80
C SER A 167 -1.45 0.78 -24.29
N GLN A 168 -0.93 -0.30 -23.69
CA GLN A 168 -1.26 -1.68 -24.03
C GLN A 168 -2.26 -2.33 -23.05
N GLY A 169 -2.83 -1.55 -22.14
CA GLY A 169 -3.79 -2.00 -21.12
C GLY A 169 -3.16 -2.45 -19.81
N ILE A 170 -4.01 -2.60 -18.80
CA ILE A 170 -3.61 -2.82 -17.41
C ILE A 170 -2.90 -4.17 -17.22
N ASP A 171 -3.42 -5.25 -17.78
CA ASP A 171 -2.78 -6.58 -17.64
C ASP A 171 -1.34 -6.57 -18.15
N ARG A 172 -1.11 -5.92 -19.30
CA ARG A 172 0.24 -5.81 -19.87
C ARG A 172 1.14 -4.90 -19.03
N ALA A 173 0.60 -3.86 -18.47
CA ALA A 173 1.32 -2.97 -17.56
C ALA A 173 1.73 -3.71 -16.25
N ASP A 174 0.84 -4.49 -15.67
CA ASP A 174 1.14 -5.35 -14.52
C ASP A 174 2.23 -6.39 -14.83
N GLU A 175 2.20 -6.99 -16.03
CA GLU A 175 3.28 -7.88 -16.48
C GLU A 175 4.64 -7.17 -16.59
N GLN A 176 4.67 -5.92 -17.09
CA GLN A 176 5.89 -5.11 -17.14
C GLN A 176 6.40 -4.80 -15.73
N VAL A 177 5.51 -4.39 -14.81
CA VAL A 177 5.84 -4.15 -13.40
C VAL A 177 6.44 -5.42 -12.78
N SER A 178 5.77 -6.56 -12.92
CA SER A 178 6.25 -7.84 -12.38
C SER A 178 7.62 -8.23 -12.94
N SER A 179 7.80 -8.13 -14.25
CA SER A 179 9.04 -8.53 -14.92
C SER A 179 10.22 -7.64 -14.50
N TRP A 180 9.98 -6.33 -14.46
CA TRP A 180 10.99 -5.36 -14.05
C TRP A 180 11.37 -5.54 -12.59
N ALA A 181 10.38 -5.63 -11.70
CA ALA A 181 10.61 -5.82 -10.28
C ALA A 181 11.30 -7.16 -9.97
N ALA A 182 10.87 -8.26 -10.58
CA ALA A 182 11.50 -9.57 -10.39
C ALA A 182 12.97 -9.58 -10.80
N TRP A 183 13.31 -8.90 -11.93
CA TRP A 183 14.70 -8.79 -12.37
C TRP A 183 15.56 -8.05 -11.34
N HIS A 184 15.11 -6.90 -10.86
CA HIS A 184 15.85 -6.10 -9.87
C HIS A 184 15.91 -6.80 -8.49
N LEU A 185 14.83 -7.44 -8.06
CA LEU A 185 14.83 -8.26 -6.85
C LEU A 185 15.89 -9.37 -6.95
N LEU A 186 15.96 -10.07 -8.08
CA LEU A 186 16.91 -11.17 -8.26
C LEU A 186 18.35 -10.69 -8.35
N HIS A 187 18.63 -9.70 -9.19
CA HIS A 187 20.01 -9.34 -9.57
C HIS A 187 20.62 -8.26 -8.68
N GLU A 188 19.82 -7.36 -8.15
CA GLU A 188 20.31 -6.24 -7.36
C GLU A 188 20.07 -6.40 -5.86
N GLY A 189 18.96 -7.04 -5.45
CA GLY A 189 18.61 -7.31 -4.06
C GLY A 189 18.48 -6.02 -3.23
N PRO A 190 17.43 -5.22 -3.47
CA PRO A 190 17.17 -4.05 -2.64
C PRO A 190 16.86 -4.46 -1.19
N ASP A 191 17.13 -3.57 -0.22
CA ASP A 191 16.82 -3.79 1.19
C ASP A 191 15.32 -3.70 1.47
N ALA A 192 14.58 -2.93 0.65
CA ALA A 192 13.13 -2.86 0.69
C ALA A 192 12.55 -2.57 -0.70
N ALA A 193 11.38 -3.17 -0.98
CA ALA A 193 10.68 -3.00 -2.24
C ALA A 193 9.17 -2.86 -2.03
N VAL A 194 8.51 -2.04 -2.85
CA VAL A 194 7.06 -1.93 -2.99
C VAL A 194 6.70 -2.22 -4.43
N VAL A 195 5.77 -3.15 -4.65
CA VAL A 195 5.27 -3.50 -5.98
C VAL A 195 3.75 -3.45 -5.96
N TYR A 196 3.16 -2.73 -6.90
CA TYR A 196 1.71 -2.56 -7.00
C TYR A 196 1.20 -3.02 -8.36
N PHE A 197 0.12 -3.81 -8.33
CA PHE A 197 -0.64 -4.28 -9.48
C PHE A 197 -2.06 -3.73 -9.43
N GLU A 198 -2.58 -3.27 -10.55
CA GLU A 198 -3.89 -2.62 -10.66
C GLU A 198 -4.98 -3.55 -11.23
N GLY A 199 -4.61 -4.69 -11.80
CA GLY A 199 -5.53 -5.53 -12.56
C GLY A 199 -6.77 -6.00 -11.80
N VAL A 200 -6.64 -6.28 -10.49
CA VAL A 200 -7.78 -6.70 -9.66
C VAL A 200 -8.76 -5.54 -9.45
N ASP A 201 -8.25 -4.36 -9.11
CA ASP A 201 -9.07 -3.15 -8.94
C ASP A 201 -9.78 -2.76 -10.25
N HIS A 202 -9.05 -2.76 -11.37
CA HIS A 202 -9.60 -2.51 -12.69
C HIS A 202 -10.75 -3.47 -13.05
N ALA A 203 -10.59 -4.76 -12.74
CA ALA A 203 -11.64 -5.75 -12.96
C ALA A 203 -12.84 -5.54 -12.02
N GLY A 204 -12.58 -5.16 -10.76
CA GLY A 204 -13.61 -4.82 -9.78
C GLY A 204 -14.48 -3.66 -10.23
N HIS A 205 -13.87 -2.59 -10.73
CA HIS A 205 -14.59 -1.44 -11.30
C HIS A 205 -15.41 -1.81 -12.54
N SER A 206 -14.85 -2.63 -13.42
CA SER A 206 -15.45 -2.93 -14.71
C SER A 206 -16.55 -3.99 -14.65
N PHE A 207 -16.45 -4.95 -13.73
CA PHE A 207 -17.28 -6.17 -13.75
C PHE A 207 -17.89 -6.53 -12.39
N GLY A 208 -17.43 -5.93 -11.28
CA GLY A 208 -17.85 -6.26 -9.92
C GLY A 208 -17.12 -7.47 -9.32
N ALA A 209 -17.12 -7.56 -7.98
CA ALA A 209 -16.37 -8.56 -7.24
C ALA A 209 -16.88 -10.00 -7.44
N ASP A 210 -18.15 -10.19 -7.79
CA ASP A 210 -18.75 -11.51 -8.02
C ASP A 210 -18.51 -12.05 -9.44
N SER A 211 -17.85 -11.28 -10.32
CA SER A 211 -17.65 -11.63 -11.73
C SER A 211 -16.53 -12.67 -11.92
N GLU A 212 -16.64 -13.44 -13.00
CA GLU A 212 -15.57 -14.35 -13.44
C GLU A 212 -14.30 -13.57 -13.83
N GLN A 213 -14.44 -12.38 -14.41
CA GLN A 213 -13.34 -11.49 -14.78
C GLN A 213 -12.55 -11.03 -13.57
N TYR A 214 -13.21 -10.71 -12.45
CA TYR A 214 -12.54 -10.38 -11.20
C TYR A 214 -11.76 -11.58 -10.67
N GLN A 215 -12.33 -12.78 -10.70
CA GLN A 215 -11.64 -14.00 -10.30
C GLN A 215 -10.42 -14.30 -11.18
N GLN A 216 -10.53 -14.09 -12.48
CA GLN A 216 -9.41 -14.22 -13.42
C GLN A 216 -8.30 -13.20 -13.13
N ALA A 217 -8.65 -11.95 -12.84
CA ALA A 217 -7.69 -10.92 -12.45
C ALA A 217 -6.94 -11.27 -11.15
N VAL A 218 -7.64 -11.80 -10.13
CA VAL A 218 -7.00 -12.31 -8.90
C VAL A 218 -6.00 -13.42 -9.23
N GLY A 219 -6.37 -14.38 -10.07
CA GLY A 219 -5.47 -15.46 -10.50
C GLY A 219 -4.26 -14.95 -11.28
N HIS A 220 -4.44 -13.95 -12.14
CA HIS A 220 -3.36 -13.33 -12.90
C HIS A 220 -2.37 -12.60 -11.97
N VAL A 221 -2.85 -11.76 -11.06
CA VAL A 221 -1.99 -11.04 -10.10
C VAL A 221 -1.29 -11.99 -9.12
N ASP A 222 -1.94 -13.10 -8.74
CA ASP A 222 -1.28 -14.15 -7.94
C ASP A 222 -0.09 -14.79 -8.69
N GLU A 223 -0.24 -15.02 -10.00
CA GLU A 223 0.85 -15.53 -10.86
C GLU A 223 2.00 -14.51 -11.00
N LEU A 224 1.68 -13.21 -11.17
CA LEU A 224 2.67 -12.14 -11.18
C LEU A 224 3.41 -12.04 -9.84
N THR A 225 2.69 -12.17 -8.73
CA THR A 225 3.26 -12.23 -7.38
C THR A 225 4.20 -13.43 -7.23
N ARG A 226 3.86 -14.58 -7.82
CA ARG A 226 4.73 -15.77 -7.84
C ARG A 226 6.10 -15.49 -8.45
N HIS A 227 6.19 -14.64 -9.48
CA HIS A 227 7.47 -14.27 -10.08
C HIS A 227 8.35 -13.49 -9.11
N LEU A 228 7.76 -12.57 -8.34
CA LEU A 228 8.48 -11.80 -7.32
C LEU A 228 8.99 -12.70 -6.19
N VAL A 229 8.10 -13.56 -5.67
CA VAL A 229 8.43 -14.52 -4.61
C VAL A 229 9.54 -15.48 -5.06
N LYS A 230 9.49 -15.95 -6.31
CA LYS A 230 10.53 -16.80 -6.87
C LYS A 230 11.89 -16.07 -6.91
N ALA A 231 11.91 -14.81 -7.31
CA ALA A 231 13.16 -14.03 -7.38
C ALA A 231 13.85 -13.93 -6.01
N VAL A 232 13.09 -13.62 -4.95
CA VAL A 232 13.65 -13.50 -3.59
C VAL A 232 13.96 -14.86 -2.96
N ALA A 233 13.20 -15.90 -3.28
CA ALA A 233 13.52 -17.29 -2.85
C ALA A 233 14.82 -17.78 -3.48
N GLU A 234 15.08 -17.48 -4.75
CA GLU A 234 16.32 -17.82 -5.43
C GLU A 234 17.53 -17.09 -4.80
N ARG A 235 17.37 -15.83 -4.40
CA ARG A 235 18.41 -15.13 -3.62
C ARG A 235 18.67 -15.78 -2.27
N HIS A 236 17.61 -16.19 -1.58
CA HIS A 236 17.78 -16.94 -0.34
C HIS A 236 18.61 -18.21 -0.56
N GLU A 237 18.29 -19.00 -1.60
CA GLU A 237 19.01 -20.24 -1.91
C GLU A 237 20.48 -19.99 -2.31
N GLN A 238 20.76 -18.94 -3.05
CA GLN A 238 22.10 -18.64 -3.57
C GLN A 238 22.97 -17.87 -2.57
N LEU A 239 22.41 -16.97 -1.80
CA LEU A 239 23.14 -15.98 -1.00
C LEU A 239 22.85 -16.12 0.51
N GLY A 240 21.87 -16.92 0.92
CA GLY A 240 21.45 -17.05 2.31
C GLY A 240 20.72 -15.83 2.86
N GLU A 241 20.24 -14.92 2.00
CA GLU A 241 19.46 -13.75 2.39
C GLU A 241 18.11 -14.19 2.97
N GLN A 242 17.62 -13.46 3.96
CA GLN A 242 16.28 -13.64 4.49
C GLN A 242 15.37 -12.55 4.00
N TRP A 243 14.13 -12.92 3.63
CA TRP A 243 13.17 -11.99 3.06
C TRP A 243 11.85 -12.05 3.79
N LEU A 244 11.37 -10.89 4.24
CA LEU A 244 10.00 -10.72 4.69
C LEU A 244 9.14 -10.28 3.49
N VAL A 245 8.25 -11.15 3.04
CA VAL A 245 7.28 -10.86 1.97
C VAL A 245 5.94 -10.51 2.61
N ALA A 246 5.39 -9.37 2.24
CA ALA A 246 4.07 -8.91 2.68
C ALA A 246 3.17 -8.70 1.45
N VAL A 247 1.92 -9.18 1.53
CA VAL A 247 0.90 -9.00 0.49
C VAL A 247 -0.35 -8.43 1.15
N THR A 248 -0.89 -7.36 0.58
CA THR A 248 -2.08 -6.67 1.10
C THR A 248 -2.88 -6.02 -0.02
N THR A 249 -4.07 -5.53 0.30
CA THR A 249 -4.91 -4.69 -0.55
C THR A 249 -5.45 -3.52 0.26
N ASP A 250 -5.73 -2.41 -0.39
CA ASP A 250 -6.21 -1.18 0.24
C ASP A 250 -7.73 -1.14 0.45
N HIS A 251 -8.50 -1.96 -0.26
CA HIS A 251 -9.94 -2.13 -0.09
C HIS A 251 -10.43 -3.38 -0.82
N GLY A 252 -11.70 -3.73 -0.64
CA GLY A 252 -12.44 -4.68 -1.46
C GLY A 252 -13.31 -3.98 -2.50
N HIS A 253 -14.16 -4.75 -3.17
CA HIS A 253 -15.16 -4.26 -4.11
C HIS A 253 -16.54 -4.79 -3.78
N LYS A 254 -17.57 -4.02 -4.13
CA LYS A 254 -18.97 -4.47 -4.07
C LYS A 254 -19.23 -5.55 -5.13
N PRO A 255 -20.21 -6.44 -4.93
CA PRO A 255 -20.58 -7.45 -5.92
C PRO A 255 -20.87 -6.87 -7.31
N GLU A 256 -21.55 -5.73 -7.36
CA GLU A 256 -21.89 -4.99 -8.59
C GLU A 256 -20.76 -4.07 -9.08
N GLY A 257 -19.69 -3.92 -8.33
CA GLY A 257 -18.56 -3.06 -8.62
C GLY A 257 -18.52 -1.77 -7.81
N GLY A 258 -17.34 -1.16 -7.80
CA GLY A 258 -17.06 0.09 -7.08
C GLY A 258 -16.75 -0.12 -5.60
N HIS A 259 -16.25 0.95 -4.99
CA HIS A 259 -15.83 1.06 -3.61
C HIS A 259 -15.90 2.54 -3.18
N GLY A 260 -15.23 2.93 -2.08
CA GLY A 260 -15.15 4.32 -1.59
C GLY A 260 -16.01 4.59 -0.35
N GLU A 261 -16.90 3.68 -0.01
CA GLU A 261 -17.89 3.82 1.04
C GLU A 261 -17.57 2.95 2.27
N ASP A 262 -18.59 2.66 3.10
CA ASP A 262 -18.45 2.07 4.44
C ASP A 262 -18.95 0.61 4.51
N GLU A 263 -19.21 -0.03 3.37
CA GLU A 263 -19.70 -1.40 3.34
C GLU A 263 -18.63 -2.39 3.79
N VAL A 264 -19.06 -3.45 4.45
CA VAL A 264 -18.19 -4.46 5.06
C VAL A 264 -17.26 -5.10 4.03
N GLU A 265 -17.78 -5.46 2.86
CA GLU A 265 -17.04 -6.09 1.77
C GLU A 265 -15.96 -5.19 1.18
N VAL A 266 -16.15 -3.87 1.22
CA VAL A 266 -15.19 -2.88 0.75
C VAL A 266 -14.12 -2.61 1.81
N ARG A 267 -14.51 -2.56 3.09
CA ARG A 267 -13.59 -2.27 4.21
C ARG A 267 -12.72 -3.45 4.60
N ARG A 268 -13.14 -4.67 4.28
CA ARG A 268 -12.41 -5.89 4.64
C ARG A 268 -11.18 -6.04 3.78
N SER A 269 -10.02 -6.13 4.43
CA SER A 269 -8.73 -6.35 3.82
C SER A 269 -7.91 -7.33 4.68
N PHE A 270 -6.65 -7.52 4.34
CA PHE A 270 -5.74 -8.41 5.04
C PHE A 270 -4.28 -7.97 4.89
N LEU A 271 -3.43 -8.45 5.78
CA LEU A 271 -1.99 -8.49 5.59
C LEU A 271 -1.53 -9.95 5.66
N ALA A 272 -1.14 -10.52 4.53
CA ALA A 272 -0.43 -11.80 4.51
C ALA A 272 1.07 -11.53 4.61
N ALA A 273 1.75 -12.22 5.53
CA ALA A 273 3.18 -12.10 5.72
C ALA A 273 3.85 -13.47 5.65
N HIS A 274 5.03 -13.53 5.03
CA HIS A 274 5.81 -14.75 4.87
C HIS A 274 7.30 -14.46 5.02
N HIS A 275 7.99 -15.25 5.84
CA HIS A 275 9.43 -15.10 6.04
C HIS A 275 10.19 -16.22 5.35
N ILE A 276 10.79 -15.91 4.22
CA ILE A 276 11.62 -16.86 3.46
C ILE A 276 12.94 -17.07 4.21
N GLY A 277 13.21 -18.34 4.53
CA GLY A 277 14.44 -18.74 5.22
C GLY A 277 14.42 -18.55 6.72
N GLY A 278 13.25 -18.38 7.33
CA GLY A 278 13.16 -18.20 8.78
C GLY A 278 11.75 -18.25 9.35
N THR A 279 11.67 -17.97 10.65
CA THR A 279 10.41 -17.81 11.37
C THR A 279 9.93 -16.37 11.28
N LEU A 280 8.61 -16.18 11.30
CA LEU A 280 8.03 -14.84 11.34
C LEU A 280 8.51 -14.09 12.59
N PRO A 281 8.86 -12.82 12.46
CA PRO A 281 9.13 -11.94 13.58
C PRO A 281 7.95 -11.86 14.56
N GLU A 282 8.28 -11.77 15.86
CA GLU A 282 7.30 -11.77 16.94
C GLU A 282 6.18 -10.74 16.79
N PRO A 283 6.42 -9.50 16.31
CA PRO A 283 5.34 -8.54 16.10
C PRO A 283 4.23 -9.06 15.20
N LEU A 284 4.57 -9.74 14.11
CA LEU A 284 3.60 -10.33 13.19
C LEU A 284 2.83 -11.51 13.81
N LEU A 285 3.47 -12.29 14.66
CA LEU A 285 2.84 -13.43 15.34
C LEU A 285 1.87 -13.02 16.43
N ARG A 286 2.05 -11.84 17.03
CA ARG A 286 1.22 -11.33 18.12
C ARG A 286 0.07 -10.45 17.66
N THR A 287 0.09 -10.00 16.42
CA THR A 287 -0.93 -9.11 15.87
C THR A 287 -2.14 -9.93 15.45
N ALA A 288 -3.27 -9.73 16.12
CA ALA A 288 -4.51 -10.44 15.82
C ALA A 288 -5.31 -9.77 14.70
N ALA A 289 -5.23 -8.46 14.58
CA ALA A 289 -5.92 -7.67 13.56
C ALA A 289 -5.21 -6.32 13.36
N LEU A 290 -5.50 -5.63 12.24
CA LEU A 290 -4.86 -4.37 11.86
C LEU A 290 -5.87 -3.34 11.35
N ARG A 291 -5.51 -2.06 11.52
CA ARG A 291 -5.98 -0.95 10.68
C ARG A 291 -4.93 -0.64 9.61
N SER A 292 -5.33 -0.02 8.52
CA SER A 292 -4.42 0.25 7.39
C SER A 292 -3.14 1.00 7.77
N HIS A 293 -3.25 2.03 8.63
CA HIS A 293 -2.11 2.82 9.09
C HIS A 293 -1.16 2.09 10.06
N GLU A 294 -1.52 0.89 10.54
CA GLU A 294 -0.67 0.07 11.40
C GLU A 294 0.27 -0.86 10.59
N VAL A 295 0.06 -0.99 9.27
CA VAL A 295 0.84 -1.90 8.41
C VAL A 295 2.31 -1.50 8.34
N THR A 296 2.62 -0.27 7.96
CA THR A 296 4.01 0.19 7.86
C THR A 296 4.75 0.14 9.21
N PRO A 297 4.22 0.65 10.33
CA PRO A 297 4.85 0.48 11.63
C PRO A 297 5.12 -0.97 12.00
N LEU A 298 4.15 -1.87 11.76
CA LEU A 298 4.31 -3.31 12.04
C LEU A 298 5.42 -3.94 11.20
N LEU A 299 5.46 -3.66 9.90
CA LEU A 299 6.48 -4.20 9.00
C LEU A 299 7.88 -3.66 9.34
N LEU A 300 8.02 -2.37 9.65
CA LEU A 300 9.29 -1.78 10.08
C LEU A 300 9.78 -2.43 11.37
N GLN A 301 8.89 -2.60 12.35
CA GLN A 301 9.22 -3.29 13.60
C GLN A 301 9.64 -4.75 13.33
N ALA A 302 8.91 -5.46 12.47
CA ALA A 302 9.22 -6.85 12.10
C ALA A 302 10.58 -6.97 11.40
N MET A 303 10.98 -5.97 10.63
CA MET A 303 12.29 -5.91 9.97
C MET A 303 13.41 -5.42 10.91
N GLY A 304 13.09 -5.05 12.15
CA GLY A 304 14.07 -4.44 13.07
C GLY A 304 14.52 -3.04 12.61
N VAL A 305 13.75 -2.40 11.76
CA VAL A 305 13.98 -1.03 11.32
C VAL A 305 13.43 -0.09 12.37
N HIS A 306 14.34 0.55 13.10
CA HIS A 306 13.97 1.62 14.00
C HIS A 306 14.24 2.92 13.25
N PRO A 307 13.22 3.75 13.02
CA PRO A 307 13.44 5.08 12.47
C PRO A 307 14.47 5.76 13.38
N GLY A 308 15.64 6.05 12.84
CA GLY A 308 16.69 6.77 13.58
C GLY A 308 16.11 8.08 14.10
N HIS A 309 16.78 8.75 15.03
CA HIS A 309 16.43 10.09 15.49
C HIS A 309 16.41 11.04 14.28
N MET A 310 15.29 11.03 13.57
CA MET A 310 14.98 12.08 12.63
C MET A 310 14.67 13.31 13.47
N ASP A 311 15.37 14.42 13.21
CA ASP A 311 15.11 15.63 13.98
C ASP A 311 13.64 16.01 13.78
N ALA A 312 12.93 16.26 14.87
CA ALA A 312 11.47 16.48 14.85
C ALA A 312 11.05 17.67 13.96
N SER A 313 12.00 18.49 13.52
CA SER A 313 11.79 19.56 12.55
C SER A 313 11.70 19.03 11.11
N ASP A 314 12.30 17.86 10.81
CA ASP A 314 12.39 17.35 9.46
C ASP A 314 11.37 16.25 9.15
N VAL A 315 10.85 15.55 10.19
CA VAL A 315 9.85 14.49 10.02
C VAL A 315 9.00 14.35 11.29
N GLY A 316 7.97 15.15 11.37
CA GLY A 316 7.12 15.28 12.57
C GLY A 316 6.31 14.05 12.98
N VAL A 317 6.44 12.91 12.31
CA VAL A 317 5.46 11.82 12.39
C VAL A 317 5.96 10.58 13.13
N LEU A 318 7.24 10.26 13.04
CA LEU A 318 7.74 9.02 13.67
C LEU A 318 7.81 9.06 15.20
N ARG A 319 7.52 10.20 15.83
CA ARG A 319 7.43 10.33 17.29
C ARG A 319 6.08 9.99 17.86
N ASP A 320 5.02 10.05 17.03
CA ASP A 320 3.64 9.84 17.45
C ASP A 320 3.10 8.45 17.09
N VAL A 321 3.91 7.61 16.44
CA VAL A 321 3.57 6.20 16.27
C VAL A 321 3.80 5.53 17.63
N GLU A 322 2.76 5.45 18.45
CA GLU A 322 2.80 4.58 19.61
C GLU A 322 3.15 3.16 19.16
N PRO A 323 3.99 2.44 19.92
CA PRO A 323 4.26 1.04 19.61
C PRO A 323 2.92 0.32 19.48
N ILE A 324 2.73 -0.42 18.39
CA ILE A 324 1.52 -1.16 18.12
C ILE A 324 1.32 -2.14 19.27
N GLY A 325 0.53 -1.73 20.25
CA GLY A 325 -0.02 -2.65 21.22
C GLY A 325 -1.07 -3.51 20.50
N PRO A 326 -1.35 -4.74 20.95
CA PRO A 326 -2.46 -5.49 20.40
C PRO A 326 -3.69 -4.60 20.46
N SER A 327 -4.31 -4.36 19.30
CA SER A 327 -5.54 -3.57 19.25
C SER A 327 -6.59 -4.31 20.06
N ARG A 328 -6.91 -3.81 21.25
CA ARG A 328 -7.82 -4.47 22.21
C ARG A 328 -9.29 -4.47 21.77
N GLU A 329 -9.57 -3.90 20.59
CA GLU A 329 -10.95 -3.62 20.18
C GLU A 329 -11.44 -4.40 18.96
N MET A 330 -10.62 -5.27 18.40
CA MET A 330 -11.08 -6.10 17.29
C MET A 330 -11.06 -7.57 17.69
N ASP A 331 -12.15 -8.01 18.33
CA ASP A 331 -12.46 -9.43 18.45
C ASP A 331 -12.86 -9.94 17.05
N PHE A 332 -11.86 -10.39 16.29
CA PHE A 332 -12.11 -11.16 15.07
C PHE A 332 -12.09 -12.63 15.45
N GLU A 333 -13.26 -13.22 15.56
CA GLU A 333 -13.40 -14.66 15.41
C GLU A 333 -13.52 -14.96 13.90
N TRP A 334 -12.69 -15.82 13.41
CA TRP A 334 -12.65 -16.30 12.02
C TRP A 334 -13.51 -17.54 11.82
#